data_2a1405945c3dcb859dadeffda75b290e
#
_entry.id   2a1405945c3dcb859dadeffda75b290e
#
_cell.length_a   1.000
_cell.length_b   1.000
_cell.length_c   1.000
_cell.angle_alpha   90.00
_cell.angle_beta   90.00
_cell.angle_gamma   90.00
#
_symmetry.space_group_name_H-M   'P 1'
#
loop_
_entity.id
_entity.type
_entity.pdbx_description
1 polymer ?
#
loop_
_entity_poly.entity_id
_entity_poly.type
_entity_poly.pdbx_seq_one_letter_code
_entity_poly.pdbx_strand_id
1 'polypeptide(L)'
;MNILILGGTKFIGPFVVRQLAELGHEVTIFHRGETEQDLPPRVRHIHGDFANFNQHVDDLRGLTPEVVLDMAPFRAEDAERLKAFEGVARRAVAISSQDVYRAFGRFWRTEPGPPDPMPLTEDSPLRENLSSRGLDYNKTAIESALIERPALRATILRLPAIHGRGDHVHRLFSFIKRMDDGRPFILLSEAAAKWQWARGYVEDMAHATVLAVTDERAAGRIYNVAYEKTFNGAEWVQQIARIVGWKGEVIVLPNDQLPAHLQSNKFDLTQQFEVDSSRIRRELGYAEIVDFDEALRRTIDWERKNPPAHLDSDEFNYDAEDIAVSQLT
;
A
#
# COMPACT_ATOMS: atom_id res chain seq x y z
N MET A 1 2.66 -4.49 26.08
CA MET A 1 2.51 -5.81 25.45
C MET A 1 3.82 -6.24 24.86
N ASN A 2 4.06 -7.55 24.80
CA ASN A 2 5.18 -8.13 24.07
C ASN A 2 4.71 -8.41 22.61
N ILE A 3 5.33 -7.75 21.63
CA ILE A 3 4.92 -7.78 20.23
C ILE A 3 6.08 -8.30 19.39
N LEU A 4 5.82 -9.37 18.62
CA LEU A 4 6.73 -9.86 17.61
C LEU A 4 6.31 -9.36 16.24
N ILE A 5 7.23 -8.74 15.51
CA ILE A 5 7.00 -8.26 14.13
C ILE A 5 7.86 -9.09 13.17
N LEU A 6 7.23 -9.74 12.21
CA LEU A 6 7.90 -10.44 11.14
C LEU A 6 8.10 -9.45 9.97
N GLY A 7 9.34 -9.06 9.71
CA GLY A 7 9.72 -7.96 8.83
C GLY A 7 9.86 -6.63 9.57
N GLY A 8 9.28 -5.55 9.03
CA GLY A 8 9.22 -4.25 9.73
C GLY A 8 10.38 -3.28 9.46
N THR A 9 11.32 -3.62 8.55
CA THR A 9 12.47 -2.75 8.25
C THR A 9 12.34 -1.93 6.97
N LYS A 10 11.24 -2.09 6.21
CA LYS A 10 11.03 -1.37 4.95
C LYS A 10 9.69 -0.65 4.96
N PHE A 11 9.61 0.47 4.23
CA PHE A 11 8.42 1.24 3.90
C PHE A 11 7.57 1.58 5.15
N ILE A 12 6.40 0.94 5.33
CA ILE A 12 5.49 1.16 6.47
C ILE A 12 6.12 0.70 7.79
N GLY A 13 6.93 -0.37 7.72
CA GLY A 13 7.42 -1.08 8.89
C GLY A 13 8.14 -0.21 9.91
N PRO A 14 9.13 0.63 9.55
CA PRO A 14 9.83 1.48 10.50
C PRO A 14 8.91 2.43 11.27
N PHE A 15 7.83 2.91 10.64
CA PHE A 15 6.84 3.77 11.31
C PHE A 15 6.00 2.98 12.31
N VAL A 16 5.59 1.75 11.97
CA VAL A 16 4.88 0.85 12.89
C VAL A 16 5.76 0.54 14.10
N VAL A 17 7.01 0.13 13.87
CA VAL A 17 7.96 -0.22 14.93
C VAL A 17 8.20 0.94 15.89
N ARG A 18 8.41 2.17 15.34
CA ARG A 18 8.60 3.37 16.15
C ARG A 18 7.36 3.69 16.98
N GLN A 19 6.19 3.74 16.37
CA GLN A 19 4.95 4.07 17.08
C GLN A 19 4.67 3.06 18.21
N LEU A 20 4.80 1.75 17.96
CA LEU A 20 4.63 0.73 19.00
C LEU A 20 5.66 0.88 20.14
N ALA A 21 6.92 1.14 19.77
CA ALA A 21 7.95 1.38 20.76
C ALA A 21 7.67 2.66 21.58
N GLU A 22 7.26 3.76 20.97
CA GLU A 22 6.91 5.04 21.64
C GLU A 22 5.74 4.89 22.59
N LEU A 23 4.77 4.02 22.25
CA LEU A 23 3.66 3.65 23.13
C LEU A 23 4.08 2.76 24.32
N GLY A 24 5.37 2.43 24.44
CA GLY A 24 5.91 1.67 25.57
C GLY A 24 5.76 0.15 25.46
N HIS A 25 5.50 -0.38 24.27
CA HIS A 25 5.45 -1.82 24.04
C HIS A 25 6.86 -2.42 23.93
N GLU A 26 7.00 -3.69 24.34
CA GLU A 26 8.20 -4.48 24.09
C GLU A 26 8.13 -5.02 22.67
N VAL A 27 8.95 -4.46 21.76
CA VAL A 27 8.93 -4.79 20.35
C VAL A 27 10.15 -5.60 19.98
N THR A 28 9.94 -6.79 19.44
CA THR A 28 10.97 -7.62 18.79
C THR A 28 10.68 -7.70 17.29
N ILE A 29 11.67 -7.45 16.45
CA ILE A 29 11.55 -7.61 15.00
C ILE A 29 12.41 -8.78 14.52
N PHE A 30 11.83 -9.63 13.65
CA PHE A 30 12.54 -10.70 12.97
C PHE A 30 12.75 -10.32 11.51
N HIS A 31 14.01 -10.20 11.07
CA HIS A 31 14.37 -9.75 9.72
C HIS A 31 15.76 -10.22 9.31
N ARG A 32 16.12 -10.06 8.01
CA ARG A 32 17.40 -10.55 7.45
C ARG A 32 18.64 -9.72 7.83
N GLY A 33 18.47 -8.53 8.39
CA GLY A 33 19.58 -7.62 8.68
C GLY A 33 20.12 -6.83 7.47
N GLU A 34 19.53 -6.98 6.27
CA GLU A 34 20.01 -6.32 5.05
C GLU A 34 19.61 -4.84 4.97
N THR A 35 18.54 -4.45 5.63
CA THR A 35 18.00 -3.10 5.64
C THR A 35 17.66 -2.72 7.07
N GLU A 36 18.66 -2.24 7.80
CA GLU A 36 18.43 -1.71 9.13
C GLU A 36 18.08 -0.23 9.04
N GLN A 37 17.01 0.14 9.73
CA GLN A 37 16.60 1.51 9.93
C GLN A 37 17.09 1.98 11.31
N ASP A 38 17.28 3.28 11.46
CA ASP A 38 17.48 3.88 12.78
C ASP A 38 16.19 3.75 13.60
N LEU A 39 16.08 2.65 14.34
CA LEU A 39 14.96 2.33 15.19
C LEU A 39 15.29 2.62 16.66
N PRO A 40 14.29 2.84 17.53
CA PRO A 40 14.55 3.09 18.95
C PRO A 40 15.42 1.99 19.57
N PRO A 41 16.45 2.32 20.40
CA PRO A 41 17.41 1.34 20.95
C PRO A 41 16.77 0.20 21.76
N ARG A 42 15.55 0.39 22.25
CA ARG A 42 14.79 -0.64 22.99
C ARG A 42 14.15 -1.71 22.09
N VAL A 43 14.13 -1.53 20.77
CA VAL A 43 13.64 -2.53 19.84
C VAL A 43 14.67 -3.66 19.74
N ARG A 44 14.22 -4.89 20.01
CA ARG A 44 15.06 -6.07 19.89
C ARG A 44 15.08 -6.57 18.44
N HIS A 45 16.27 -6.81 17.91
CA HIS A 45 16.47 -7.39 16.58
C HIS A 45 16.84 -8.87 16.70
N ILE A 46 16.17 -9.70 15.92
CA ILE A 46 16.52 -11.10 15.68
C ILE A 46 16.74 -11.27 14.19
N HIS A 47 17.94 -11.68 13.80
CA HIS A 47 18.29 -11.86 12.40
C HIS A 47 18.01 -13.30 11.94
N GLY A 48 17.32 -13.42 10.81
CA GLY A 48 17.03 -14.70 10.15
C GLY A 48 16.29 -14.48 8.83
N ASP A 49 16.34 -15.49 7.98
CA ASP A 49 15.66 -15.46 6.68
C ASP A 49 14.30 -16.18 6.77
N PHE A 50 13.28 -15.60 6.16
CA PHE A 50 11.97 -16.23 6.03
C PHE A 50 12.02 -17.57 5.26
N ALA A 51 12.97 -17.75 4.35
CA ALA A 51 13.18 -19.03 3.68
C ALA A 51 13.53 -20.17 4.66
N ASN A 52 14.13 -19.82 5.80
CA ASN A 52 14.50 -20.76 6.86
C ASN A 52 13.71 -20.53 8.16
N PHE A 53 12.53 -19.92 8.06
CA PHE A 53 11.72 -19.51 9.22
C PHE A 53 11.50 -20.62 10.26
N ASN A 54 11.29 -21.85 9.80
CA ASN A 54 11.06 -23.02 10.67
C ASN A 54 12.22 -23.27 11.63
N GLN A 55 13.45 -22.88 11.30
CA GLN A 55 14.61 -23.03 12.19
C GLN A 55 14.60 -22.06 13.37
N HIS A 56 13.81 -20.98 13.27
CA HIS A 56 13.71 -19.92 14.28
C HIS A 56 12.41 -19.99 15.10
N VAL A 57 11.46 -20.84 14.71
CA VAL A 57 10.11 -20.89 15.30
C VAL A 57 10.15 -21.10 16.81
N ASP A 58 10.95 -22.05 17.30
CA ASP A 58 11.00 -22.36 18.72
C ASP A 58 11.58 -21.19 19.54
N ASP A 59 12.61 -20.53 19.06
CA ASP A 59 13.21 -19.35 19.70
C ASP A 59 12.21 -18.19 19.71
N LEU A 60 11.50 -17.94 18.58
CA LEU A 60 10.51 -16.89 18.46
C LEU A 60 9.27 -17.17 19.34
N ARG A 61 8.82 -18.42 19.45
CA ARG A 61 7.75 -18.85 20.37
C ARG A 61 8.19 -18.69 21.82
N GLY A 62 9.47 -18.94 22.13
CA GLY A 62 10.07 -18.78 23.45
C GLY A 62 10.02 -17.34 23.96
N LEU A 63 9.83 -16.33 23.07
CA LEU A 63 9.57 -14.94 23.46
C LEU A 63 8.17 -14.73 24.08
N THR A 64 7.27 -15.68 23.92
CA THR A 64 5.87 -15.61 24.38
C THR A 64 5.17 -14.32 23.95
N PRO A 65 5.15 -13.98 22.64
CA PRO A 65 4.52 -12.75 22.17
C PRO A 65 3.02 -12.78 22.42
N GLU A 66 2.47 -11.66 22.89
CA GLU A 66 1.02 -11.48 23.00
C GLU A 66 0.37 -11.26 21.65
N VAL A 67 1.07 -10.55 20.75
CA VAL A 67 0.62 -10.28 19.38
C VAL A 67 1.78 -10.55 18.41
N VAL A 68 1.48 -11.23 17.30
CA VAL A 68 2.41 -11.38 16.18
C VAL A 68 1.88 -10.62 14.97
N LEU A 69 2.69 -9.71 14.45
CA LEU A 69 2.40 -8.92 13.25
C LEU A 69 3.27 -9.42 12.09
N ASP A 70 2.66 -9.91 11.01
CA ASP A 70 3.38 -10.18 9.76
C ASP A 70 3.21 -9.00 8.78
N MET A 71 4.32 -8.29 8.54
CA MET A 71 4.38 -7.13 7.65
C MET A 71 4.57 -7.51 6.17
N ALA A 72 4.95 -8.74 5.88
CA ALA A 72 5.37 -9.15 4.55
C ALA A 72 4.88 -10.56 4.13
N PRO A 73 3.60 -10.89 4.30
CA PRO A 73 3.08 -12.14 3.77
C PRO A 73 2.73 -11.94 2.28
N PHE A 74 3.40 -12.66 1.38
CA PHE A 74 3.20 -12.54 -0.07
C PHE A 74 2.66 -13.82 -0.72
N ARG A 75 3.07 -14.99 -0.23
CA ARG A 75 2.75 -16.31 -0.77
C ARG A 75 1.75 -17.02 0.12
N ALA A 76 1.02 -17.99 -0.44
CA ALA A 76 0.07 -18.78 0.33
C ALA A 76 0.71 -19.44 1.56
N GLU A 77 1.92 -19.97 1.41
CA GLU A 77 2.68 -20.62 2.48
C GLU A 77 3.14 -19.65 3.58
N ASP A 78 3.17 -18.35 3.33
CA ASP A 78 3.55 -17.35 4.34
C ASP A 78 2.56 -17.30 5.51
N ALA A 79 1.31 -17.77 5.31
CA ALA A 79 0.35 -17.93 6.39
C ALA A 79 0.84 -18.87 7.50
N GLU A 80 1.71 -19.82 7.18
CA GLU A 80 2.28 -20.76 8.15
C GLU A 80 3.11 -20.05 9.21
N ARG A 81 3.72 -18.89 8.88
CA ARG A 81 4.48 -18.11 9.86
C ARG A 81 3.60 -17.65 11.03
N LEU A 82 2.39 -17.18 10.76
CA LEU A 82 1.44 -16.81 11.82
C LEU A 82 0.83 -18.03 12.49
N LYS A 83 0.53 -19.08 11.73
CA LYS A 83 0.02 -20.35 12.28
C LYS A 83 0.98 -20.98 13.30
N ALA A 84 2.28 -20.79 13.13
CA ALA A 84 3.29 -21.26 14.07
C ALA A 84 3.11 -20.70 15.50
N PHE A 85 2.38 -19.60 15.68
CA PHE A 85 2.11 -18.97 16.98
C PHE A 85 0.76 -19.33 17.57
N GLU A 86 -0.01 -20.19 16.94
CA GLU A 86 -1.25 -20.72 17.51
C GLU A 86 -0.99 -21.38 18.88
N GLY A 87 -1.80 -21.03 19.87
CA GLY A 87 -1.61 -21.48 21.24
C GLY A 87 -0.50 -20.77 22.03
N VAL A 88 0.25 -19.84 21.43
CA VAL A 88 1.25 -18.99 22.08
C VAL A 88 0.79 -17.54 22.09
N ALA A 89 0.59 -16.95 20.90
CA ALA A 89 0.09 -15.57 20.81
C ALA A 89 -1.42 -15.53 21.03
N ARG A 90 -1.88 -14.42 21.64
CA ARG A 90 -3.31 -14.17 21.83
C ARG A 90 -4.00 -13.77 20.52
N ARG A 91 -3.28 -13.09 19.63
CA ARG A 91 -3.75 -12.61 18.33
C ARG A 91 -2.65 -12.57 17.29
N ALA A 92 -3.05 -12.66 16.03
CA ALA A 92 -2.19 -12.38 14.88
C ALA A 92 -2.71 -11.16 14.12
N VAL A 93 -1.81 -10.43 13.46
CA VAL A 93 -2.14 -9.35 12.52
C VAL A 93 -1.38 -9.59 11.22
N ALA A 94 -2.05 -9.50 10.08
CA ALA A 94 -1.44 -9.67 8.77
C ALA A 94 -1.68 -8.45 7.89
N ILE A 95 -0.63 -7.98 7.23
CA ILE A 95 -0.74 -6.93 6.23
C ILE A 95 -1.14 -7.54 4.89
N SER A 96 -2.37 -7.26 4.48
CA SER A 96 -2.89 -7.58 3.15
C SER A 96 -2.89 -6.35 2.25
N SER A 97 -3.57 -6.43 1.12
CA SER A 97 -3.65 -5.37 0.13
C SER A 97 -5.05 -5.34 -0.49
N GLN A 98 -5.49 -4.18 -0.90
CA GLN A 98 -6.74 -4.03 -1.66
C GLN A 98 -6.69 -4.68 -3.05
N ASP A 99 -5.52 -5.12 -3.51
CA ASP A 99 -5.40 -5.90 -4.73
C ASP A 99 -5.97 -7.33 -4.63
N VAL A 100 -6.43 -7.74 -3.45
CA VAL A 100 -7.19 -9.00 -3.25
C VAL A 100 -8.57 -8.93 -3.88
N TYR A 101 -9.14 -7.75 -4.11
CA TYR A 101 -10.46 -7.62 -4.70
C TYR A 101 -10.50 -8.01 -6.17
N ARG A 102 -11.62 -8.61 -6.59
CA ARG A 102 -11.89 -8.93 -8.00
C ARG A 102 -11.79 -7.70 -8.90
N ALA A 103 -12.20 -6.54 -8.40
CA ALA A 103 -12.02 -5.26 -9.08
C ALA A 103 -10.58 -5.02 -9.54
N PHE A 104 -9.57 -5.43 -8.77
CA PHE A 104 -8.18 -5.32 -9.20
C PHE A 104 -7.85 -6.25 -10.37
N GLY A 105 -8.39 -7.46 -10.40
CA GLY A 105 -8.27 -8.37 -11.53
C GLY A 105 -8.96 -7.82 -12.79
N ARG A 106 -10.12 -7.15 -12.65
CA ARG A 106 -10.80 -6.46 -13.74
C ARG A 106 -9.98 -5.30 -14.30
N PHE A 107 -9.46 -4.46 -13.42
CA PHE A 107 -8.53 -3.39 -13.81
C PHE A 107 -7.34 -3.94 -14.63
N TRP A 108 -6.77 -5.08 -14.25
CA TRP A 108 -5.69 -5.75 -14.97
C TRP A 108 -6.15 -6.64 -16.14
N ARG A 109 -7.45 -6.68 -16.43
CA ARG A 109 -8.07 -7.55 -17.46
C ARG A 109 -7.81 -9.05 -17.26
N THR A 110 -7.57 -9.47 -16.01
CA THR A 110 -7.36 -10.88 -15.63
C THR A 110 -8.64 -11.54 -15.12
N GLU A 111 -9.65 -10.75 -14.76
CA GLU A 111 -10.98 -11.21 -14.36
C GLU A 111 -12.03 -10.77 -15.38
N PRO A 112 -12.86 -11.69 -15.93
CA PRO A 112 -13.88 -11.35 -16.91
C PRO A 112 -15.12 -10.72 -16.27
N GLY A 113 -15.87 -9.95 -17.05
CA GLY A 113 -17.18 -9.40 -16.69
C GLY A 113 -17.19 -7.88 -16.52
N PRO A 114 -18.33 -7.28 -16.16
CA PRO A 114 -18.49 -5.85 -15.99
C PRO A 114 -17.73 -5.34 -14.74
N PRO A 115 -17.44 -4.04 -14.65
CA PRO A 115 -16.87 -3.44 -13.45
C PRO A 115 -17.68 -3.79 -12.18
N ASP A 116 -16.96 -4.02 -11.09
CA ASP A 116 -17.58 -4.21 -9.78
C ASP A 116 -18.12 -2.88 -9.24
N PRO A 117 -19.23 -2.89 -8.51
CA PRO A 117 -19.78 -1.66 -7.91
C PRO A 117 -18.83 -1.05 -6.86
N MET A 118 -18.86 0.29 -6.77
CA MET A 118 -18.10 1.05 -5.79
C MET A 118 -19.02 1.69 -4.74
N PRO A 119 -18.51 1.99 -3.53
CA PRO A 119 -17.17 1.65 -3.04
C PRO A 119 -17.01 0.16 -2.70
N LEU A 120 -15.76 -0.34 -2.78
CA LEU A 120 -15.41 -1.69 -2.31
C LEU A 120 -15.44 -1.72 -0.78
N THR A 121 -16.17 -2.68 -0.24
CA THR A 121 -16.21 -2.99 1.20
C THR A 121 -15.39 -4.24 1.49
N GLU A 122 -15.18 -4.57 2.75
CA GLU A 122 -14.49 -5.81 3.13
C GLU A 122 -15.22 -7.08 2.69
N ASP A 123 -16.50 -6.96 2.38
CA ASP A 123 -17.36 -8.06 1.91
C ASP A 123 -17.47 -8.13 0.38
N SER A 124 -16.79 -7.22 -0.35
CA SER A 124 -16.74 -7.23 -1.82
C SER A 124 -16.00 -8.46 -2.35
N PRO A 125 -16.36 -8.95 -3.56
CA PRO A 125 -15.78 -10.16 -4.13
C PRO A 125 -14.25 -10.09 -4.24
N LEU A 126 -13.61 -11.20 -3.87
CA LEU A 126 -12.16 -11.37 -4.03
C LEU A 126 -11.85 -11.91 -5.42
N ARG A 127 -10.62 -11.65 -5.89
CA ARG A 127 -10.15 -12.17 -7.18
C ARG A 127 -9.86 -13.68 -7.09
N GLU A 128 -10.08 -14.36 -8.19
CA GLU A 128 -9.75 -15.77 -8.37
C GLU A 128 -8.45 -15.93 -9.16
N ASN A 129 -8.13 -15.00 -10.07
CA ASN A 129 -6.97 -15.05 -10.93
C ASN A 129 -5.80 -14.20 -10.39
N LEU A 130 -4.62 -14.82 -10.25
CA LEU A 130 -3.46 -14.26 -9.56
C LEU A 130 -2.44 -13.58 -10.47
N SER A 131 -2.62 -13.61 -11.77
CA SER A 131 -1.58 -13.44 -12.78
C SER A 131 -0.89 -12.08 -12.88
N SER A 132 -1.39 -11.02 -12.24
CA SER A 132 -0.85 -9.67 -12.45
C SER A 132 0.49 -9.39 -11.75
N ARG A 133 0.85 -10.16 -10.72
CA ARG A 133 2.08 -9.97 -9.93
C ARG A 133 2.97 -11.22 -9.82
N GLY A 134 2.73 -12.21 -10.69
CA GLY A 134 3.41 -13.49 -10.67
C GLY A 134 2.68 -14.56 -9.84
N LEU A 135 2.98 -15.82 -10.12
CA LEU A 135 2.31 -16.98 -9.52
C LEU A 135 2.53 -17.09 -8.00
N ASP A 136 3.61 -16.52 -7.50
CA ASP A 136 3.97 -16.59 -6.08
C ASP A 136 3.24 -15.56 -5.21
N TYR A 137 2.62 -14.52 -5.81
CA TYR A 137 1.93 -13.49 -5.05
C TYR A 137 0.45 -13.85 -4.87
N ASN A 138 0.08 -14.29 -3.67
CA ASN A 138 -1.27 -14.78 -3.38
C ASN A 138 -1.80 -14.35 -2.01
N LYS A 139 -2.17 -13.10 -1.85
CA LYS A 139 -2.72 -12.60 -0.59
C LYS A 139 -4.13 -13.13 -0.29
N THR A 140 -4.92 -13.47 -1.30
CA THR A 140 -6.25 -14.06 -1.06
C THR A 140 -6.14 -15.41 -0.36
N ALA A 141 -5.18 -16.25 -0.76
CA ALA A 141 -4.94 -17.53 -0.08
C ALA A 141 -4.42 -17.35 1.35
N ILE A 142 -3.60 -16.32 1.60
CA ILE A 142 -3.14 -15.99 2.97
C ILE A 142 -4.35 -15.62 3.83
N GLU A 143 -5.21 -14.71 3.35
CA GLU A 143 -6.42 -14.29 4.09
C GLU A 143 -7.31 -15.49 4.40
N SER A 144 -7.62 -16.34 3.41
CA SER A 144 -8.43 -17.56 3.60
C SER A 144 -7.83 -18.49 4.65
N ALA A 145 -6.51 -18.75 4.54
CA ALA A 145 -5.81 -19.61 5.47
C ALA A 145 -5.79 -19.11 6.92
N LEU A 146 -5.82 -17.79 7.12
CA LEU A 146 -5.90 -17.18 8.45
C LEU A 146 -7.33 -17.14 8.99
N ILE A 147 -8.34 -16.89 8.15
CA ILE A 147 -9.76 -16.90 8.51
C ILE A 147 -10.21 -18.29 8.94
N GLU A 148 -9.72 -19.34 8.28
CA GLU A 148 -10.01 -20.74 8.62
C GLU A 148 -9.44 -21.17 9.99
N ARG A 149 -8.65 -20.32 10.66
CA ARG A 149 -8.02 -20.57 11.95
C ARG A 149 -8.52 -19.61 13.04
N PRO A 150 -9.76 -19.79 13.54
CA PRO A 150 -10.36 -18.87 14.51
C PRO A 150 -9.54 -18.77 15.83
N ALA A 151 -8.73 -19.77 16.16
CA ALA A 151 -7.84 -19.75 17.33
C ALA A 151 -6.76 -18.68 17.24
N LEU A 152 -6.33 -18.28 16.04
CA LEU A 152 -5.38 -17.18 15.82
C LEU A 152 -6.00 -15.80 16.04
N ARG A 153 -7.33 -15.68 16.00
CA ARG A 153 -8.05 -14.41 16.09
C ARG A 153 -7.43 -13.35 15.17
N ALA A 154 -7.08 -13.76 13.93
CA ALA A 154 -6.28 -12.98 13.02
C ALA A 154 -7.00 -11.70 12.57
N THR A 155 -6.31 -10.56 12.65
CA THR A 155 -6.74 -9.31 12.05
C THR A 155 -6.07 -9.16 10.69
N ILE A 156 -6.82 -8.80 9.66
CA ILE A 156 -6.31 -8.60 8.31
C ILE A 156 -6.51 -7.13 7.91
N LEU A 157 -5.42 -6.47 7.50
CA LEU A 157 -5.47 -5.09 7.01
C LEU A 157 -5.26 -5.06 5.50
N ARG A 158 -6.30 -4.71 4.74
CA ARG A 158 -6.23 -4.48 3.30
C ARG A 158 -5.81 -3.03 3.04
N LEU A 159 -4.52 -2.82 2.80
CA LEU A 159 -3.94 -1.50 2.60
C LEU A 159 -4.06 -1.05 1.13
N PRO A 160 -4.18 0.28 0.88
CA PRO A 160 -4.38 0.88 -0.43
C PRO A 160 -3.06 1.06 -1.20
N ALA A 161 -3.10 1.84 -2.29
CA ALA A 161 -1.91 2.42 -2.90
C ALA A 161 -1.29 3.45 -1.94
N ILE A 162 -0.13 3.11 -1.36
CA ILE A 162 0.51 3.90 -0.31
C ILE A 162 1.58 4.79 -0.93
N HIS A 163 1.58 6.07 -0.56
CA HIS A 163 2.63 7.02 -0.89
C HIS A 163 3.37 7.50 0.36
N GLY A 164 4.55 8.05 0.19
CA GLY A 164 5.34 8.59 1.28
C GLY A 164 6.77 8.09 1.29
N ARG A 165 7.48 8.39 2.36
CA ARG A 165 8.87 7.97 2.53
C ARG A 165 9.02 6.46 2.39
N GLY A 166 9.90 6.03 1.50
CA GLY A 166 10.19 4.62 1.23
C GLY A 166 9.26 3.97 0.19
N ASP A 167 8.45 4.74 -0.53
CA ASP A 167 7.66 4.23 -1.66
C ASP A 167 8.55 3.81 -2.82
N HIS A 168 8.92 2.53 -2.85
CA HIS A 168 9.78 1.96 -3.89
C HIS A 168 9.14 1.91 -5.29
N VAL A 169 7.84 2.21 -5.40
CA VAL A 169 7.10 2.30 -6.67
C VAL A 169 7.16 3.72 -7.23
N HIS A 170 7.54 4.72 -6.39
CA HIS A 170 7.65 6.12 -6.79
C HIS A 170 6.36 6.68 -7.44
N ARG A 171 5.22 6.43 -6.83
CA ARG A 171 3.88 6.69 -7.40
C ARG A 171 3.61 8.14 -7.79
N LEU A 172 4.31 9.09 -7.19
CA LEU A 172 4.16 10.51 -7.47
C LEU A 172 5.26 11.06 -8.39
N PHE A 173 6.34 10.32 -8.58
CA PHE A 173 7.55 10.82 -9.19
C PHE A 173 7.34 11.33 -10.63
N SER A 174 6.58 10.61 -11.44
CA SER A 174 6.38 11.01 -12.84
C SER A 174 5.67 12.36 -12.99
N PHE A 175 4.76 12.70 -12.08
CA PHE A 175 4.11 14.00 -12.04
C PHE A 175 5.05 15.08 -11.49
N ILE A 176 5.72 14.79 -10.37
CA ILE A 176 6.67 15.71 -9.73
C ILE A 176 7.79 16.07 -10.70
N LYS A 177 8.36 15.09 -11.38
CA LYS A 177 9.45 15.33 -12.35
C LYS A 177 9.01 16.26 -13.49
N ARG A 178 7.83 16.05 -14.08
CA ARG A 178 7.32 16.96 -15.12
C ARG A 178 7.14 18.39 -14.60
N MET A 179 6.63 18.54 -13.40
CA MET A 179 6.46 19.83 -12.76
C MET A 179 7.82 20.52 -12.47
N ASP A 180 8.80 19.77 -11.95
CA ASP A 180 10.14 20.27 -11.62
C ASP A 180 10.98 20.57 -12.89
N ASP A 181 10.78 19.83 -13.97
CA ASP A 181 11.38 20.09 -15.29
C ASP A 181 10.73 21.31 -15.98
N GLY A 182 9.75 21.96 -15.34
CA GLY A 182 9.11 23.16 -15.86
C GLY A 182 8.14 22.90 -17.02
N ARG A 183 7.60 21.69 -17.16
CA ARG A 183 6.64 21.39 -18.22
C ARG A 183 5.39 22.26 -18.04
N PRO A 184 4.88 22.90 -19.11
CA PRO A 184 3.70 23.76 -19.01
C PRO A 184 2.39 22.98 -18.89
N PHE A 185 2.41 21.67 -19.15
CA PHE A 185 1.22 20.82 -19.05
C PHE A 185 1.59 19.40 -18.62
N ILE A 186 0.59 18.67 -18.13
CA ILE A 186 0.60 17.23 -17.91
C ILE A 186 -0.57 16.62 -18.68
N LEU A 187 -0.29 15.61 -19.51
CA LEU A 187 -1.28 14.93 -20.32
C LEU A 187 -1.89 13.74 -19.56
N LEU A 188 -3.20 13.62 -19.61
CA LEU A 188 -3.95 12.45 -19.13
C LEU A 188 -4.93 11.98 -20.19
N SER A 189 -5.16 10.67 -20.28
CA SER A 189 -6.32 10.17 -21.05
C SER A 189 -7.62 10.56 -20.34
N GLU A 190 -8.73 10.65 -21.08
CA GLU A 190 -10.08 10.90 -20.51
C GLU A 190 -10.42 9.88 -19.42
N ALA A 191 -10.04 8.62 -19.63
CA ALA A 191 -10.27 7.55 -18.68
C ALA A 191 -9.39 7.72 -17.43
N ALA A 192 -8.08 8.00 -17.59
CA ALA A 192 -7.15 8.20 -16.48
C ALA A 192 -7.50 9.46 -15.65
N ALA A 193 -7.96 10.52 -16.30
CA ALA A 193 -8.39 11.75 -15.60
C ALA A 193 -9.58 11.50 -14.67
N LYS A 194 -10.49 10.61 -15.05
CA LYS A 194 -11.70 10.26 -14.29
C LYS A 194 -11.48 9.10 -13.31
N TRP A 195 -10.40 8.34 -13.48
CA TRP A 195 -10.16 7.12 -12.71
C TRP A 195 -9.85 7.41 -11.25
N GLN A 196 -10.60 6.75 -10.35
CA GLN A 196 -10.45 6.87 -8.91
C GLN A 196 -9.61 5.71 -8.37
N TRP A 197 -8.65 6.02 -7.49
CA TRP A 197 -7.84 5.02 -6.82
C TRP A 197 -7.65 5.36 -5.35
N ALA A 198 -8.09 4.46 -4.47
CA ALA A 198 -7.91 4.59 -3.04
C ALA A 198 -6.40 4.67 -2.68
N ARG A 199 -6.06 5.66 -1.87
CA ARG A 199 -4.68 5.94 -1.45
C ARG A 199 -4.58 6.11 0.05
N GLY A 200 -3.34 6.10 0.55
CA GLY A 200 -3.04 6.40 1.94
C GLY A 200 -1.60 6.84 2.10
N TYR A 201 -1.35 7.64 3.12
CA TYR A 201 0.00 8.07 3.47
C TYR A 201 0.67 7.07 4.41
N VAL A 202 1.96 6.86 4.25
CA VAL A 202 2.72 5.79 4.93
C VAL A 202 2.60 5.83 6.46
N GLU A 203 2.62 7.02 7.08
CA GLU A 203 2.51 7.14 8.54
C GLU A 203 1.08 6.88 9.05
N ASP A 204 0.05 7.24 8.25
CA ASP A 204 -1.34 6.96 8.58
C ASP A 204 -1.63 5.44 8.46
N MET A 205 -1.05 4.78 7.44
CA MET A 205 -1.14 3.32 7.30
C MET A 205 -0.43 2.59 8.45
N ALA A 206 0.68 3.16 8.93
CA ALA A 206 1.35 2.66 10.12
C ALA A 206 0.46 2.83 11.36
N HIS A 207 -0.19 3.98 11.52
CA HIS A 207 -1.13 4.22 12.62
C HIS A 207 -2.30 3.23 12.62
N ALA A 208 -2.92 2.99 11.46
CA ALA A 208 -3.96 1.97 11.33
C ALA A 208 -3.47 0.58 11.74
N THR A 209 -2.22 0.23 11.37
CA THR A 209 -1.58 -1.03 11.77
C THR A 209 -1.36 -1.10 13.27
N VAL A 210 -0.90 -0.01 13.89
CA VAL A 210 -0.72 0.08 15.35
C VAL A 210 -2.05 -0.11 16.08
N LEU A 211 -3.13 0.53 15.62
CA LEU A 211 -4.48 0.32 16.20
C LEU A 211 -4.90 -1.15 16.10
N ALA A 212 -4.70 -1.79 14.94
CA ALA A 212 -5.04 -3.20 14.78
C ALA A 212 -4.20 -4.12 15.69
N VAL A 213 -2.95 -3.78 15.97
CA VAL A 213 -2.08 -4.52 16.88
C VAL A 213 -2.46 -4.30 18.34
N THR A 214 -2.85 -3.09 18.72
CA THR A 214 -3.01 -2.71 20.14
C THR A 214 -4.43 -2.85 20.66
N ASP A 215 -5.43 -2.82 19.78
CA ASP A 215 -6.85 -2.87 20.17
C ASP A 215 -7.42 -4.29 20.05
N GLU A 216 -7.92 -4.82 21.17
CA GLU A 216 -8.55 -6.15 21.22
C GLU A 216 -9.82 -6.27 20.35
N ARG A 217 -10.50 -5.17 20.04
CA ARG A 217 -11.66 -5.14 19.17
C ARG A 217 -11.34 -5.55 17.74
N ALA A 218 -10.07 -5.44 17.34
CA ALA A 218 -9.59 -5.86 16.02
C ALA A 218 -9.54 -7.39 15.84
N ALA A 219 -9.63 -8.16 16.90
CA ALA A 219 -9.45 -9.61 16.87
C ALA A 219 -10.46 -10.31 15.94
N GLY A 220 -9.96 -11.07 14.97
CA GLY A 220 -10.78 -11.81 13.99
C GLY A 220 -11.48 -10.91 12.96
N ARG A 221 -10.98 -9.69 12.74
CA ARG A 221 -11.59 -8.71 11.82
C ARG A 221 -10.77 -8.50 10.57
N ILE A 222 -11.46 -8.12 9.51
CA ILE A 222 -10.85 -7.62 8.27
C ILE A 222 -11.19 -6.14 8.16
N TYR A 223 -10.20 -5.32 7.81
CA TYR A 223 -10.37 -3.89 7.63
C TYR A 223 -9.78 -3.41 6.31
N ASN A 224 -10.55 -2.63 5.59
CA ASN A 224 -10.03 -1.72 4.59
C ASN A 224 -9.44 -0.49 5.27
N VAL A 225 -8.30 -0.03 4.77
CA VAL A 225 -7.67 1.22 5.21
C VAL A 225 -7.43 2.10 3.99
N ALA A 226 -7.92 3.32 4.00
CA ALA A 226 -7.71 4.31 2.95
C ALA A 226 -8.02 5.71 3.49
N TYR A 227 -7.61 6.74 2.74
CA TYR A 227 -8.15 8.08 2.93
C TYR A 227 -9.68 8.04 2.82
N GLU A 228 -10.34 8.88 3.60
CA GLU A 228 -11.80 9.00 3.53
C GLU A 228 -12.26 9.52 2.16
N LYS A 229 -11.50 10.45 1.58
CA LYS A 229 -11.75 11.00 0.25
C LYS A 229 -10.87 10.34 -0.80
N THR A 230 -11.50 9.75 -1.82
CA THR A 230 -10.80 9.26 -3.01
C THR A 230 -10.82 10.34 -4.10
N PHE A 231 -9.64 10.72 -4.59
CA PHE A 231 -9.48 11.66 -5.71
C PHE A 231 -9.43 10.90 -7.04
N ASN A 232 -10.01 11.49 -8.10
CA ASN A 232 -9.75 11.02 -9.45
C ASN A 232 -8.35 11.44 -9.93
N GLY A 233 -7.92 10.93 -11.10
CA GLY A 233 -6.57 11.16 -11.60
C GLY A 233 -6.26 12.65 -11.81
N ALA A 234 -7.18 13.41 -12.41
CA ALA A 234 -6.98 14.85 -12.63
C ALA A 234 -6.91 15.63 -11.30
N GLU A 235 -7.83 15.34 -10.37
CA GLU A 235 -7.81 15.95 -9.03
C GLU A 235 -6.51 15.63 -8.29
N TRP A 236 -6.00 14.37 -8.41
CA TRP A 236 -4.77 13.97 -7.76
C TRP A 236 -3.56 14.77 -8.27
N VAL A 237 -3.43 14.92 -9.59
CA VAL A 237 -2.40 15.77 -10.20
C VAL A 237 -2.52 17.23 -9.73
N GLN A 238 -3.74 17.76 -9.63
CA GLN A 238 -3.99 19.11 -9.13
C GLN A 238 -3.57 19.28 -7.66
N GLN A 239 -3.80 18.27 -6.79
CA GLN A 239 -3.32 18.34 -5.39
C GLN A 239 -1.78 18.38 -5.33
N ILE A 240 -1.09 17.56 -6.13
CA ILE A 240 0.37 17.60 -6.22
C ILE A 240 0.84 18.96 -6.75
N ALA A 241 0.24 19.44 -7.84
CA ALA A 241 0.55 20.74 -8.46
C ALA A 241 0.43 21.91 -7.47
N ARG A 242 -0.62 21.91 -6.66
CA ARG A 242 -0.84 22.93 -5.62
C ARG A 242 0.27 22.97 -4.60
N ILE A 243 0.73 21.79 -4.12
CA ILE A 243 1.82 21.70 -3.13
C ILE A 243 3.18 22.05 -3.76
N VAL A 244 3.43 21.60 -4.98
CA VAL A 244 4.67 21.96 -5.74
C VAL A 244 4.70 23.45 -6.09
N GLY A 245 3.54 24.09 -6.22
CA GLY A 245 3.42 25.47 -6.73
C GLY A 245 3.51 25.56 -8.24
N TRP A 246 3.28 24.44 -8.94
CA TRP A 246 3.28 24.38 -10.39
C TRP A 246 2.16 25.23 -11.01
N LYS A 247 2.47 25.90 -12.14
CA LYS A 247 1.57 26.85 -12.82
C LYS A 247 1.08 26.36 -14.18
N GLY A 248 1.44 25.14 -14.55
CA GLY A 248 0.95 24.51 -15.78
C GLY A 248 -0.51 24.02 -15.64
N GLU A 249 -0.95 23.31 -16.64
CA GLU A 249 -2.31 22.79 -16.74
C GLU A 249 -2.36 21.27 -16.98
N VAL A 250 -3.46 20.64 -16.59
CA VAL A 250 -3.75 19.25 -16.94
C VAL A 250 -4.57 19.24 -18.23
N ILE A 251 -3.99 18.73 -19.32
CA ILE A 251 -4.66 18.57 -20.60
C ILE A 251 -5.18 17.15 -20.71
N VAL A 252 -6.48 17.01 -20.95
CA VAL A 252 -7.15 15.72 -21.08
C VAL A 252 -7.43 15.44 -22.54
N LEU A 253 -6.95 14.28 -23.04
CA LEU A 253 -7.08 13.87 -24.43
C LEU A 253 -7.73 12.49 -24.57
N PRO A 254 -8.36 12.19 -25.70
CA PRO A 254 -8.67 10.82 -26.09
C PRO A 254 -7.40 9.94 -26.03
N ASN A 255 -7.54 8.68 -25.59
CA ASN A 255 -6.37 7.81 -25.37
C ASN A 255 -5.52 7.59 -26.63
N ASP A 256 -6.14 7.56 -27.80
CA ASP A 256 -5.48 7.38 -29.10
C ASP A 256 -4.75 8.64 -29.61
N GLN A 257 -5.03 9.81 -29.02
CA GLN A 257 -4.32 11.07 -29.29
C GLN A 257 -3.13 11.29 -28.35
N LEU A 258 -2.99 10.47 -27.31
CA LEU A 258 -1.83 10.54 -26.43
C LEU A 258 -0.60 9.87 -27.06
N PRO A 259 0.62 10.34 -26.74
CA PRO A 259 1.85 9.61 -27.02
C PRO A 259 1.79 8.18 -26.48
N ALA A 260 2.40 7.23 -27.17
CA ALA A 260 2.30 5.81 -26.85
C ALA A 260 2.65 5.47 -25.38
N HIS A 261 3.63 6.17 -24.80
CA HIS A 261 4.07 5.96 -23.40
C HIS A 261 3.04 6.42 -22.36
N LEU A 262 2.11 7.31 -22.74
CA LEU A 262 1.02 7.79 -21.86
C LEU A 262 -0.30 7.07 -22.08
N GLN A 263 -0.40 6.18 -23.07
CA GLN A 263 -1.61 5.44 -23.35
C GLN A 263 -1.86 4.35 -22.31
N SER A 264 -3.10 4.30 -21.80
CA SER A 264 -3.52 3.36 -20.73
C SER A 264 -4.06 2.04 -21.29
N ASN A 265 -3.48 1.49 -22.36
CA ASN A 265 -4.00 0.31 -23.05
C ASN A 265 -3.92 -0.99 -22.21
N LYS A 266 -3.06 -1.01 -21.22
CA LYS A 266 -2.79 -2.17 -20.34
C LYS A 266 -3.92 -2.43 -19.35
N PHE A 267 -4.69 -1.38 -18.98
CA PHE A 267 -5.63 -1.41 -17.89
C PHE A 267 -7.06 -1.17 -18.37
N ASP A 268 -8.03 -1.70 -17.62
CA ASP A 268 -9.42 -1.32 -17.76
C ASP A 268 -9.78 -0.22 -16.74
N LEU A 269 -9.68 1.03 -17.18
CA LEU A 269 -9.97 2.19 -16.33
C LEU A 269 -11.47 2.45 -16.14
N THR A 270 -12.36 1.63 -16.72
CA THR A 270 -13.77 1.66 -16.39
C THR A 270 -14.01 1.09 -14.99
N GLN A 271 -13.13 0.20 -14.53
CA GLN A 271 -13.12 -0.29 -13.17
C GLN A 271 -12.50 0.77 -12.24
N GLN A 272 -13.33 1.41 -11.46
CA GLN A 272 -12.90 2.35 -10.40
C GLN A 272 -12.35 1.58 -9.19
N PHE A 273 -11.64 2.29 -8.31
CA PHE A 273 -11.02 1.70 -7.13
C PHE A 273 -11.24 2.58 -5.89
N GLU A 274 -12.48 2.94 -5.63
CA GLU A 274 -12.90 3.58 -4.40
C GLU A 274 -13.15 2.50 -3.33
N VAL A 275 -12.73 2.75 -2.09
CA VAL A 275 -12.79 1.78 -1.00
C VAL A 275 -13.41 2.42 0.24
N ASP A 276 -14.36 1.72 0.84
CA ASP A 276 -14.96 2.10 2.12
C ASP A 276 -14.07 1.67 3.28
N SER A 277 -13.54 2.64 4.02
CA SER A 277 -12.76 2.46 5.25
C SER A 277 -13.56 2.78 6.52
N SER A 278 -14.87 2.88 6.44
CA SER A 278 -15.74 3.26 7.57
C SER A 278 -15.68 2.26 8.73
N ARG A 279 -15.44 0.97 8.43
CA ARG A 279 -15.38 -0.09 9.44
C ARG A 279 -14.26 0.15 10.45
N ILE A 280 -13.02 0.36 9.99
CA ILE A 280 -11.88 0.61 10.89
C ILE A 280 -12.05 1.93 11.65
N ARG A 281 -12.60 2.97 11.00
CA ARG A 281 -12.87 4.26 11.63
C ARG A 281 -13.86 4.11 12.78
N ARG A 282 -14.97 3.43 12.55
CA ARG A 282 -16.00 3.22 13.57
C ARG A 282 -15.56 2.29 14.68
N GLU A 283 -14.89 1.19 14.37
CA GLU A 283 -14.58 0.14 15.33
C GLU A 283 -13.32 0.43 16.14
N LEU A 284 -12.26 0.98 15.51
CA LEU A 284 -10.97 1.24 16.15
C LEU A 284 -10.68 2.73 16.36
N GLY A 285 -11.54 3.63 15.86
CA GLY A 285 -11.32 5.06 15.96
C GLY A 285 -10.21 5.57 15.02
N TYR A 286 -9.93 4.84 13.94
CA TYR A 286 -8.92 5.28 12.97
C TYR A 286 -9.27 6.64 12.37
N ALA A 287 -8.30 7.52 12.36
CA ALA A 287 -8.26 8.77 11.61
C ALA A 287 -6.83 8.99 11.12
N GLU A 288 -6.68 9.77 10.08
CA GLU A 288 -5.37 10.21 9.61
C GLU A 288 -4.70 11.05 10.71
N ILE A 289 -3.44 10.77 11.01
CA ILE A 289 -2.65 11.49 12.01
C ILE A 289 -1.76 12.58 11.41
N VAL A 290 -1.63 12.58 10.08
CA VAL A 290 -0.89 13.59 9.34
C VAL A 290 -1.86 14.33 8.42
N ASP A 291 -1.84 15.67 8.48
CA ASP A 291 -2.62 16.50 7.57
C ASP A 291 -2.30 16.16 6.11
N PHE A 292 -3.31 16.14 5.24
CA PHE A 292 -3.18 15.72 3.85
C PHE A 292 -2.13 16.53 3.07
N ASP A 293 -2.10 17.86 3.26
CA ASP A 293 -1.13 18.72 2.58
C ASP A 293 0.28 18.46 3.07
N GLU A 294 0.44 18.21 4.36
CA GLU A 294 1.72 17.85 4.95
C GLU A 294 2.18 16.47 4.49
N ALA A 295 1.29 15.49 4.38
CA ALA A 295 1.58 14.16 3.85
C ALA A 295 2.08 14.23 2.40
N LEU A 296 1.42 15.03 1.54
CA LEU A 296 1.88 15.26 0.18
C LEU A 296 3.22 15.99 0.14
N ARG A 297 3.41 17.04 0.95
CA ARG A 297 4.69 17.78 1.02
C ARG A 297 5.85 16.85 1.39
N ARG A 298 5.69 16.05 2.46
CA ARG A 298 6.72 15.07 2.87
C ARG A 298 6.99 14.03 1.80
N THR A 299 5.97 13.60 1.06
CA THR A 299 6.14 12.66 -0.06
C THR A 299 6.92 13.29 -1.19
N ILE A 300 6.56 14.52 -1.62
CA ILE A 300 7.24 15.25 -2.69
C ILE A 300 8.70 15.49 -2.32
N ASP A 301 8.97 15.94 -1.10
CA ASP A 301 10.33 16.18 -0.61
C ASP A 301 11.17 14.89 -0.58
N TRP A 302 10.54 13.77 -0.26
CA TRP A 302 11.21 12.48 -0.26
C TRP A 302 11.50 12.01 -1.69
N GLU A 303 10.55 12.09 -2.62
CA GLU A 303 10.71 11.72 -4.03
C GLU A 303 11.84 12.51 -4.70
N ARG A 304 11.92 13.82 -4.44
CA ARG A 304 13.00 14.69 -4.96
C ARG A 304 14.39 14.28 -4.47
N LYS A 305 14.49 13.83 -3.21
CA LYS A 305 15.75 13.40 -2.59
C LYS A 305 16.13 11.96 -2.93
N ASN A 306 15.16 11.15 -3.34
CA ASN A 306 15.33 9.73 -3.58
C ASN A 306 14.66 9.35 -4.92
N PRO A 307 15.10 9.88 -6.05
CA PRO A 307 14.50 9.54 -7.35
C PRO A 307 14.71 8.05 -7.65
N PRO A 308 13.90 7.46 -8.54
CA PRO A 308 14.11 6.10 -9.01
C PRO A 308 15.55 5.88 -9.50
N ALA A 309 16.15 4.74 -9.13
CA ALA A 309 17.54 4.43 -9.52
C ALA A 309 17.73 4.34 -11.04
N HIS A 310 16.68 3.97 -11.76
CA HIS A 310 16.64 3.92 -13.22
C HIS A 310 15.42 4.70 -13.70
N LEU A 311 15.66 5.71 -14.50
CA LEU A 311 14.63 6.45 -15.21
C LEU A 311 14.49 5.83 -16.60
N ASP A 312 13.29 5.40 -16.94
CA ASP A 312 12.96 5.04 -18.31
C ASP A 312 12.86 6.34 -19.13
N SER A 313 13.79 6.53 -20.06
CA SER A 313 13.81 7.71 -20.92
C SER A 313 12.52 7.83 -21.76
N ASP A 314 11.91 6.70 -22.09
CA ASP A 314 10.69 6.68 -22.90
C ASP A 314 9.49 7.21 -22.09
N GLU A 315 9.48 7.07 -20.77
CA GLU A 315 8.43 7.64 -19.90
C GLU A 315 8.41 9.19 -19.95
N PHE A 316 9.53 9.82 -20.27
CA PHE A 316 9.68 11.29 -20.30
C PHE A 316 9.98 11.81 -21.70
N ASN A 317 9.34 11.25 -22.73
CA ASN A 317 9.47 11.72 -24.11
C ASN A 317 8.66 13.02 -24.31
N TYR A 318 9.24 14.13 -23.88
CA TYR A 318 8.60 15.46 -23.92
C TYR A 318 8.36 15.96 -25.34
N ASP A 319 9.19 15.58 -26.31
CA ASP A 319 8.97 15.94 -27.72
C ASP A 319 7.68 15.33 -28.25
N ALA A 320 7.40 14.06 -27.90
CA ALA A 320 6.15 13.42 -28.27
C ALA A 320 4.93 14.03 -27.56
N GLU A 321 5.10 14.45 -26.31
CA GLU A 321 4.05 15.17 -25.56
C GLU A 321 3.75 16.53 -26.23
N ASP A 322 4.78 17.31 -26.62
CA ASP A 322 4.63 18.61 -27.30
C ASP A 322 3.97 18.48 -28.68
N ILE A 323 4.33 17.46 -29.45
CA ILE A 323 3.68 17.15 -30.72
C ILE A 323 2.18 16.89 -30.53
N ALA A 324 1.80 16.08 -29.53
CA ALA A 324 0.40 15.79 -29.26
C ALA A 324 -0.43 17.05 -28.96
N VAL A 325 0.13 17.98 -28.16
CA VAL A 325 -0.55 19.25 -27.84
C VAL A 325 -0.61 20.19 -29.05
N SER A 326 0.45 20.22 -29.89
CA SER A 326 0.47 21.07 -31.09
C SER A 326 -0.61 20.73 -32.12
N GLN A 327 -1.14 19.52 -32.07
CA GLN A 327 -2.22 19.05 -32.96
C GLN A 327 -3.62 19.51 -32.50
N LEU A 328 -3.73 20.14 -31.33
CA LEU A 328 -4.99 20.67 -30.79
C LEU A 328 -5.27 22.10 -31.26
N THR A 329 -4.25 22.77 -31.76
CA THR A 329 -4.34 24.14 -32.32
C THR A 329 -4.51 24.13 -33.83
#